data_6f34ac0d93b64be39e2814ae5505478d
#
_entry.id   6f34ac0d93b64be39e2814ae5505478d
#
_cell.length_a   1.000
_cell.length_b   1.000
_cell.length_c   1.000
_cell.angle_alpha   90.00
_cell.angle_beta   90.00
_cell.angle_gamma   90.00
#
_symmetry.space_group_name_H-M   'P 1'
#
loop_
_entity.id
_entity.type
_entity.pdbx_description
1 polymer ?
#
loop_
_entity_poly.entity_id
_entity_poly.type
_entity_poly.pdbx_seq_one_letter_code
_entity_poly.pdbx_strand_id
1 'polypeptide(L)'
;MAVGLKAPNIKIDFKPSPKQYELWKLLQPDYCPHCGGHISQKMVGHDIKGNPQYKPYCTSCGSEDLPQLILGGGAAGGGKSYLGSCWLVSSCMRFPDIRAVVARKTLKSLKGSTWNTIKKVCKEWGLKEGVNYKINNLDGILTFWNDSVIIMQEMVDLPSDPNFERFGSSEYTIAFIDEVSEISERAIEVLFSRLRWRTAETFKTARMMMSTNPCINWVRSRFVQDLSLIHISEPTRHAQI
;
A
#
# COMPACT_ATOMS: atom_id res chain seq x y z
N MET A 1 22.25 7.32 -2.51
CA MET A 1 22.34 5.84 -2.55
C MET A 1 22.70 5.33 -1.17
N ALA A 2 21.95 4.35 -0.65
CA ALA A 2 22.28 3.77 0.65
C ALA A 2 23.69 3.17 0.59
N VAL A 3 24.58 3.68 1.43
CA VAL A 3 26.02 3.37 1.37
C VAL A 3 26.25 1.86 1.51
N GLY A 4 26.91 1.25 0.52
CA GLY A 4 27.33 -0.15 0.52
C GLY A 4 26.29 -1.17 0.01
N LEU A 5 25.03 -0.79 -0.24
CA LEU A 5 24.02 -1.69 -0.78
C LEU A 5 24.08 -1.76 -2.32
N LYS A 6 23.69 -2.92 -2.89
CA LYS A 6 23.74 -3.19 -4.33
C LYS A 6 22.38 -3.65 -4.87
N ALA A 7 22.07 -3.25 -6.08
CA ALA A 7 20.90 -3.74 -6.80
C ALA A 7 20.98 -5.27 -6.99
N PRO A 8 19.88 -6.01 -6.79
CA PRO A 8 19.85 -7.43 -7.02
C PRO A 8 19.77 -7.74 -8.52
N ASN A 9 20.42 -8.83 -8.94
CA ASN A 9 20.18 -9.42 -10.25
C ASN A 9 19.22 -10.60 -10.10
N ILE A 10 17.93 -10.29 -9.96
CA ILE A 10 16.88 -11.28 -9.71
C ILE A 10 15.68 -11.03 -10.62
N LYS A 11 14.94 -12.10 -10.91
CA LYS A 11 13.63 -12.04 -11.54
C LYS A 11 12.57 -12.33 -10.48
N ILE A 12 11.64 -11.42 -10.29
CA ILE A 12 10.51 -11.63 -9.37
C ILE A 12 9.59 -12.69 -9.96
N ASP A 13 9.44 -13.82 -9.26
CA ASP A 13 8.47 -14.88 -9.60
C ASP A 13 7.30 -14.81 -8.61
N PHE A 14 6.42 -13.82 -8.83
CA PHE A 14 5.18 -13.69 -8.06
C PHE A 14 4.02 -14.31 -8.86
N LYS A 15 3.42 -15.36 -8.30
CA LYS A 15 2.28 -16.09 -8.88
C LYS A 15 1.03 -15.89 -8.01
N PRO A 16 0.28 -14.81 -8.23
CA PRO A 16 -0.94 -14.56 -7.48
C PRO A 16 -2.04 -15.56 -7.86
N SER A 17 -2.91 -15.91 -6.90
CA SER A 17 -4.19 -16.55 -7.21
C SER A 17 -5.06 -15.62 -8.07
N PRO A 18 -6.10 -16.11 -8.75
CA PRO A 18 -6.96 -15.27 -9.60
C PRO A 18 -7.49 -14.02 -8.87
N LYS A 19 -7.93 -14.16 -7.62
CA LYS A 19 -8.44 -13.02 -6.83
C LYS A 19 -7.33 -12.07 -6.38
N GLN A 20 -6.18 -12.59 -6.00
CA GLN A 20 -5.02 -11.76 -5.71
C GLN A 20 -4.56 -11.00 -6.96
N TYR A 21 -4.71 -11.58 -8.15
CA TYR A 21 -4.36 -10.93 -9.40
C TYR A 21 -5.27 -9.73 -9.70
N GLU A 22 -6.57 -9.82 -9.40
CA GLU A 22 -7.49 -8.69 -9.52
C GLU A 22 -7.06 -7.51 -8.62
N LEU A 23 -6.79 -7.79 -7.34
CA LEU A 23 -6.25 -6.77 -6.42
C LEU A 23 -4.90 -6.24 -6.90
N TRP A 24 -4.02 -7.14 -7.35
CA TRP A 24 -2.69 -6.78 -7.84
C TRP A 24 -2.74 -5.77 -9.00
N LYS A 25 -3.64 -5.97 -9.95
CA LYS A 25 -3.85 -5.02 -11.07
C LYS A 25 -4.23 -3.63 -10.58
N LEU A 26 -5.16 -3.53 -9.61
CA LEU A 26 -5.59 -2.25 -9.04
C LEU A 26 -4.46 -1.51 -8.30
N LEU A 27 -3.49 -2.25 -7.77
CA LEU A 27 -2.34 -1.70 -7.06
C LEU A 27 -1.26 -1.16 -8.00
N GLN A 28 -1.30 -1.51 -9.31
CA GLN A 28 -0.30 -1.06 -10.27
C GLN A 28 -0.55 0.38 -10.72
N PRO A 29 0.49 1.23 -10.82
CA PRO A 29 0.34 2.64 -11.20
C PRO A 29 -0.13 2.86 -12.64
N ASP A 30 0.11 1.88 -13.52
CA ASP A 30 -0.09 2.02 -14.96
C ASP A 30 -1.35 1.28 -15.46
N TYR A 31 -2.15 0.72 -14.56
CA TYR A 31 -3.33 -0.10 -14.93
C TYR A 31 -4.64 0.65 -14.69
N CYS A 32 -5.47 0.74 -15.73
CA CYS A 32 -6.81 1.28 -15.64
C CYS A 32 -7.81 0.21 -15.16
N PRO A 33 -8.55 0.44 -14.08
CA PRO A 33 -9.52 -0.53 -13.56
C PRO A 33 -10.72 -0.75 -14.49
N HIS A 34 -11.05 0.23 -15.35
CA HIS A 34 -12.23 0.19 -16.22
C HIS A 34 -12.00 -0.59 -17.51
N CYS A 35 -10.82 -0.47 -18.14
CA CYS A 35 -10.57 -1.09 -19.44
C CYS A 35 -9.25 -1.85 -19.56
N GLY A 36 -8.43 -1.88 -18.49
CA GLY A 36 -7.11 -2.49 -18.51
C GLY A 36 -6.04 -1.69 -19.26
N GLY A 37 -6.39 -0.53 -19.81
CA GLY A 37 -5.47 0.32 -20.58
C GLY A 37 -4.44 1.02 -19.70
N HIS A 38 -3.52 1.73 -20.35
CA HIS A 38 -2.43 2.43 -19.69
C HIS A 38 -2.87 3.75 -19.07
N ILE A 39 -2.37 4.05 -17.86
CA ILE A 39 -2.57 5.32 -17.17
C ILE A 39 -1.43 6.28 -17.49
N SER A 40 -1.77 7.47 -17.98
CA SER A 40 -0.85 8.58 -18.22
C SER A 40 -1.27 9.79 -17.38
N GLN A 41 -0.56 10.90 -17.53
CA GLN A 41 -0.88 12.18 -16.88
C GLN A 41 -1.07 13.27 -17.92
N LYS A 42 -2.07 14.14 -17.73
CA LYS A 42 -2.28 15.36 -18.52
C LYS A 42 -2.12 16.60 -17.64
N MET A 43 -1.54 17.64 -18.18
CA MET A 43 -1.48 18.93 -17.51
C MET A 43 -2.89 19.54 -17.50
N VAL A 44 -3.34 20.00 -16.32
CA VAL A 44 -4.69 20.57 -16.14
C VAL A 44 -4.65 22.05 -15.74
N GLY A 45 -3.47 22.59 -15.47
CA GLY A 45 -3.28 23.99 -15.08
C GLY A 45 -1.99 24.18 -14.28
N HIS A 46 -1.95 25.29 -13.55
CA HIS A 46 -0.86 25.63 -12.64
C HIS A 46 -1.44 25.92 -11.25
N ASP A 47 -0.67 25.66 -10.22
CA ASP A 47 -1.01 26.06 -8.85
C ASP A 47 -0.79 27.58 -8.64
N ILE A 48 -1.13 28.07 -7.45
CA ILE A 48 -0.97 29.50 -7.08
C ILE A 48 0.49 29.98 -7.10
N LYS A 49 1.47 29.07 -7.16
CA LYS A 49 2.90 29.35 -7.26
C LYS A 49 3.44 29.21 -8.68
N GLY A 50 2.56 28.89 -9.65
CA GLY A 50 2.93 28.71 -11.06
C GLY A 50 3.47 27.32 -11.42
N ASN A 51 3.44 26.33 -10.52
CA ASN A 51 3.89 24.98 -10.83
C ASN A 51 2.80 24.22 -11.61
N PRO A 52 3.17 23.43 -12.65
CA PRO A 52 2.22 22.67 -13.43
C PRO A 52 1.53 21.61 -12.59
N GLN A 53 0.21 21.54 -12.71
CA GLN A 53 -0.62 20.50 -12.09
C GLN A 53 -0.98 19.43 -13.10
N TYR A 54 -0.87 18.18 -12.71
CA TYR A 54 -1.16 17.03 -13.54
C TYR A 54 -2.28 16.19 -12.93
N LYS A 55 -3.16 15.68 -13.80
CA LYS A 55 -4.15 14.66 -13.42
C LYS A 55 -3.89 13.36 -14.17
N PRO A 56 -4.02 12.22 -13.49
CA PRO A 56 -3.95 10.92 -14.15
C PRO A 56 -5.20 10.68 -15.00
N TYR A 57 -5.04 9.99 -16.11
CA TYR A 57 -6.15 9.56 -16.98
C TYR A 57 -5.76 8.29 -17.74
N CYS A 58 -6.75 7.49 -18.13
CA CYS A 58 -6.54 6.35 -18.99
C CYS A 58 -6.44 6.79 -20.45
N THR A 59 -5.38 6.39 -21.12
CA THR A 59 -5.14 6.73 -22.55
C THR A 59 -6.11 6.01 -23.48
N SER A 60 -6.75 4.91 -23.04
CA SER A 60 -7.66 4.09 -23.86
C SER A 60 -9.12 4.49 -23.72
N CYS A 61 -9.60 4.70 -22.48
CA CYS A 61 -11.03 5.00 -22.22
C CYS A 61 -11.27 6.43 -21.69
N GLY A 62 -10.23 7.20 -21.43
CA GLY A 62 -10.33 8.58 -20.94
C GLY A 62 -10.68 8.71 -19.44
N SER A 63 -10.94 7.61 -18.73
CA SER A 63 -11.32 7.67 -17.31
C SER A 63 -10.22 8.32 -16.47
N GLU A 64 -10.63 9.23 -15.59
CA GLU A 64 -9.79 9.90 -14.57
C GLU A 64 -10.02 9.28 -13.19
N ASP A 65 -11.01 8.39 -13.05
CA ASP A 65 -11.35 7.73 -11.80
C ASP A 65 -10.41 6.55 -11.57
N LEU A 66 -9.44 6.74 -10.70
CA LEU A 66 -8.46 5.73 -10.31
C LEU A 66 -8.65 5.33 -8.84
N PRO A 67 -8.55 4.04 -8.51
CA PRO A 67 -8.73 3.58 -7.15
C PRO A 67 -7.59 4.12 -6.26
N GLN A 68 -7.97 4.75 -5.17
CA GLN A 68 -7.06 5.27 -4.15
C GLN A 68 -7.04 4.41 -2.89
N LEU A 69 -8.23 3.97 -2.46
CA LEU A 69 -8.41 3.07 -1.34
C LEU A 69 -8.84 1.70 -1.87
N ILE A 70 -8.05 0.67 -1.63
CA ILE A 70 -8.25 -0.67 -2.17
C ILE A 70 -8.36 -1.65 -1.01
N LEU A 71 -9.55 -2.25 -0.82
CA LEU A 71 -9.80 -3.19 0.26
C LEU A 71 -9.73 -4.64 -0.24
N GLY A 72 -8.83 -5.43 0.32
CA GLY A 72 -8.79 -6.88 0.22
C GLY A 72 -9.54 -7.52 1.39
N GLY A 73 -10.81 -7.84 1.20
CA GLY A 73 -11.64 -8.55 2.17
C GLY A 73 -11.56 -10.08 2.00
N GLY A 74 -12.09 -10.82 3.00
CA GLY A 74 -12.24 -12.26 2.93
C GLY A 74 -11.69 -13.01 4.14
N ALA A 75 -11.89 -14.34 4.16
CA ALA A 75 -11.49 -15.21 5.27
C ALA A 75 -9.99 -15.19 5.54
N ALA A 76 -9.61 -15.57 6.76
CA ALA A 76 -8.21 -15.79 7.14
C ALA A 76 -7.54 -16.81 6.20
N GLY A 77 -6.26 -16.63 5.91
CA GLY A 77 -5.50 -17.54 5.05
C GLY A 77 -5.58 -17.23 3.54
N GLY A 78 -6.37 -16.23 3.10
CA GLY A 78 -6.47 -15.85 1.68
C GLY A 78 -5.22 -15.14 1.09
N GLY A 79 -4.12 -15.06 1.85
CA GLY A 79 -2.85 -14.48 1.38
C GLY A 79 -2.87 -12.95 1.22
N LYS A 80 -3.81 -12.23 1.86
CA LYS A 80 -3.96 -10.77 1.79
C LYS A 80 -2.71 -10.05 2.27
N SER A 81 -2.22 -10.40 3.46
CA SER A 81 -1.01 -9.80 4.06
C SER A 81 0.25 -10.11 3.22
N TYR A 82 0.30 -11.31 2.60
CA TYR A 82 1.35 -11.68 1.67
C TYR A 82 1.30 -10.81 0.40
N LEU A 83 0.12 -10.62 -0.19
CA LEU A 83 -0.07 -9.76 -1.37
C LEU A 83 0.36 -8.31 -1.08
N GLY A 84 -0.08 -7.73 0.04
CA GLY A 84 0.33 -6.39 0.45
C GLY A 84 1.84 -6.27 0.66
N SER A 85 2.46 -7.29 1.26
CA SER A 85 3.92 -7.35 1.42
C SER A 85 4.66 -7.43 0.08
N CYS A 86 4.17 -8.27 -0.86
CA CYS A 86 4.70 -8.34 -2.22
C CYS A 86 4.59 -6.99 -2.95
N TRP A 87 3.46 -6.32 -2.80
CA TRP A 87 3.25 -5.01 -3.40
C TRP A 87 4.22 -3.96 -2.87
N LEU A 88 4.40 -3.85 -1.55
CA LEU A 88 5.36 -2.91 -0.97
C LEU A 88 6.80 -3.19 -1.43
N VAL A 89 7.25 -4.46 -1.35
CA VAL A 89 8.61 -4.84 -1.74
C VAL A 89 8.85 -4.57 -3.23
N SER A 90 7.94 -5.00 -4.11
CA SER A 90 8.07 -4.76 -5.56
C SER A 90 8.06 -3.26 -5.91
N SER A 91 7.24 -2.47 -5.21
CA SER A 91 7.18 -1.02 -5.41
C SER A 91 8.50 -0.34 -5.02
N CYS A 92 9.06 -0.71 -3.86
CA CYS A 92 10.37 -0.20 -3.42
C CYS A 92 11.51 -0.64 -4.34
N MET A 93 11.45 -1.84 -4.93
CA MET A 93 12.44 -2.27 -5.92
C MET A 93 12.32 -1.52 -7.23
N ARG A 94 11.09 -1.18 -7.65
CA ARG A 94 10.79 -0.52 -8.93
C ARG A 94 11.08 0.98 -8.92
N PHE A 95 10.69 1.67 -7.87
CA PHE A 95 10.77 3.12 -7.78
C PHE A 95 11.81 3.55 -6.74
N PRO A 96 12.86 4.29 -7.14
CA PRO A 96 13.85 4.78 -6.18
C PRO A 96 13.27 5.88 -5.28
N ASP A 97 13.79 5.97 -4.05
CA ASP A 97 13.46 7.00 -3.06
C ASP A 97 11.96 7.11 -2.73
N ILE A 98 11.24 5.99 -2.75
CA ILE A 98 9.86 5.98 -2.25
C ILE A 98 9.81 5.61 -0.77
N ARG A 99 8.79 6.11 -0.09
CA ARG A 99 8.50 5.85 1.31
C ARG A 99 7.21 5.06 1.42
N ALA A 100 7.34 3.76 1.48
CA ALA A 100 6.21 2.86 1.70
C ALA A 100 5.96 2.72 3.20
N VAL A 101 4.71 2.79 3.64
CA VAL A 101 4.35 2.52 5.03
C VAL A 101 3.57 1.21 5.14
N VAL A 102 3.92 0.39 6.13
CA VAL A 102 3.13 -0.76 6.55
C VAL A 102 2.60 -0.50 7.95
N ALA A 103 1.30 -0.64 8.13
CA ALA A 103 0.67 -0.29 9.40
C ALA A 103 -0.26 -1.39 9.92
N ARG A 104 -0.38 -1.42 11.23
CA ARG A 104 -1.33 -2.21 12.00
C ARG A 104 -1.69 -1.47 13.28
N LYS A 105 -2.71 -1.92 14.01
CA LYS A 105 -3.12 -1.28 15.26
C LYS A 105 -1.94 -1.10 16.21
N THR A 106 -1.14 -2.15 16.47
CA THR A 106 0.01 -2.07 17.37
C THR A 106 1.30 -2.51 16.71
N LEU A 107 2.44 -1.90 17.09
CA LEU A 107 3.77 -2.32 16.63
C LEU A 107 4.07 -3.78 17.01
N LYS A 108 3.59 -4.26 18.15
CA LYS A 108 3.78 -5.65 18.59
C LYS A 108 3.14 -6.62 17.61
N SER A 109 1.88 -6.40 17.23
CA SER A 109 1.19 -7.25 16.25
C SER A 109 1.81 -7.13 14.86
N LEU A 110 2.22 -5.93 14.46
CA LEU A 110 2.88 -5.68 13.18
C LEU A 110 4.22 -6.43 13.08
N LYS A 111 5.08 -6.34 14.10
CA LYS A 111 6.36 -7.05 14.17
C LYS A 111 6.20 -8.58 14.16
N GLY A 112 5.18 -9.08 14.88
CA GLY A 112 4.92 -10.52 15.00
C GLY A 112 4.32 -11.16 13.73
N SER A 113 3.73 -10.40 12.83
CA SER A 113 3.01 -10.92 11.65
C SER A 113 3.51 -10.33 10.33
N THR A 114 2.98 -9.18 9.93
CA THR A 114 3.17 -8.58 8.60
C THR A 114 4.62 -8.22 8.30
N TRP A 115 5.37 -7.74 9.30
CA TRP A 115 6.79 -7.45 9.15
C TRP A 115 7.61 -8.71 8.86
N ASN A 116 7.28 -9.83 9.51
CA ASN A 116 7.89 -11.11 9.21
C ASN A 116 7.55 -11.60 7.80
N THR A 117 6.32 -11.31 7.34
CA THR A 117 5.89 -11.62 5.97
C THR A 117 6.70 -10.80 4.95
N ILE A 118 6.95 -9.51 5.18
CA ILE A 118 7.81 -8.68 4.33
C ILE A 118 9.23 -9.27 4.24
N LYS A 119 9.83 -9.64 5.37
CA LYS A 119 11.15 -10.29 5.39
C LYS A 119 11.16 -11.63 4.64
N LYS A 120 10.07 -12.41 4.79
CA LYS A 120 9.88 -13.66 4.04
C LYS A 120 9.84 -13.41 2.54
N VAL A 121 9.08 -12.42 2.07
CA VAL A 121 9.01 -12.03 0.65
C VAL A 121 10.39 -11.61 0.13
N CYS A 122 11.13 -10.78 0.88
CA CYS A 122 12.49 -10.42 0.49
C CYS A 122 13.38 -11.64 0.30
N LYS A 123 13.33 -12.59 1.24
CA LYS A 123 14.09 -13.84 1.16
C LYS A 123 13.67 -14.73 -0.01
N GLU A 124 12.38 -14.92 -0.24
CA GLU A 124 11.83 -15.73 -1.33
C GLU A 124 12.20 -15.16 -2.69
N TRP A 125 12.30 -13.85 -2.80
CA TRP A 125 12.74 -13.17 -4.02
C TRP A 125 14.26 -13.03 -4.14
N GLY A 126 15.02 -13.71 -3.28
CA GLY A 126 16.48 -13.76 -3.34
C GLY A 126 17.18 -12.48 -2.87
N LEU A 127 16.47 -11.54 -2.23
CA LEU A 127 17.08 -10.37 -1.62
C LEU A 127 17.85 -10.75 -0.35
N LYS A 128 19.05 -10.21 -0.18
CA LYS A 128 19.94 -10.50 0.95
C LYS A 128 20.09 -9.27 1.83
N GLU A 129 19.84 -9.43 3.13
CA GLU A 129 20.10 -8.39 4.13
C GLU A 129 21.61 -8.07 4.19
N GLY A 130 21.95 -6.81 4.34
CA GLY A 130 23.34 -6.32 4.29
C GLY A 130 23.90 -6.17 2.87
N VAL A 131 23.23 -6.70 1.84
CA VAL A 131 23.64 -6.59 0.43
C VAL A 131 22.65 -5.77 -0.39
N ASN A 132 21.38 -6.16 -0.39
CA ASN A 132 20.33 -5.50 -1.19
C ASN A 132 19.44 -4.59 -0.35
N TYR A 133 19.32 -4.87 0.93
CA TYR A 133 18.60 -4.04 1.89
C TYR A 133 19.23 -4.14 3.28
N LYS A 134 18.88 -3.23 4.16
CA LYS A 134 19.22 -3.25 5.59
C LYS A 134 17.99 -2.98 6.43
N ILE A 135 17.94 -3.53 7.66
CA ILE A 135 16.87 -3.31 8.61
C ILE A 135 17.41 -2.54 9.82
N ASN A 136 16.77 -1.43 10.15
CA ASN A 136 16.89 -0.79 11.44
C ASN A 136 15.72 -1.24 12.33
N ASN A 137 15.98 -2.16 13.25
CA ASN A 137 14.95 -2.73 14.13
C ASN A 137 14.45 -1.74 15.20
N LEU A 138 15.26 -0.74 15.57
CA LEU A 138 14.87 0.29 16.54
C LEU A 138 13.81 1.20 15.94
N ASP A 139 14.08 1.74 14.76
CA ASP A 139 13.18 2.66 14.08
C ASP A 139 12.09 1.96 13.28
N GLY A 140 12.20 0.64 13.09
CA GLY A 140 11.24 -0.13 12.30
C GLY A 140 11.29 0.21 10.80
N ILE A 141 12.50 0.39 10.25
CA ILE A 141 12.71 0.81 8.86
C ILE A 141 13.52 -0.25 8.11
N LEU A 142 13.04 -0.65 6.95
CA LEU A 142 13.76 -1.45 5.96
C LEU A 142 14.16 -0.53 4.81
N THR A 143 15.46 -0.39 4.54
CA THR A 143 16.01 0.49 3.49
C THR A 143 16.60 -0.35 2.37
N PHE A 144 16.18 -0.12 1.13
CA PHE A 144 16.69 -0.76 -0.08
C PHE A 144 17.91 -0.01 -0.65
N TRP A 145 18.61 -0.64 -1.61
CA TRP A 145 19.80 -0.10 -2.30
C TRP A 145 19.56 1.22 -3.06
N ASN A 146 18.31 1.49 -3.42
CA ASN A 146 17.87 2.66 -4.20
C ASN A 146 17.25 3.77 -3.34
N ASP A 147 17.55 3.76 -2.05
CA ASP A 147 17.07 4.67 -1.00
C ASP A 147 15.57 4.57 -0.70
N SER A 148 14.83 3.64 -1.34
CA SER A 148 13.45 3.36 -0.98
C SER A 148 13.36 2.70 0.38
N VAL A 149 12.31 3.01 1.13
CA VAL A 149 12.13 2.50 2.48
C VAL A 149 10.74 1.89 2.68
N ILE A 150 10.66 0.87 3.55
CA ILE A 150 9.42 0.41 4.17
C ILE A 150 9.47 0.75 5.65
N ILE A 151 8.48 1.50 6.12
CA ILE A 151 8.41 2.04 7.48
C ILE A 151 7.25 1.37 8.22
N MET A 152 7.51 0.86 9.43
CA MET A 152 6.46 0.38 10.33
C MET A 152 5.73 1.56 10.98
N GLN A 153 4.39 1.50 10.99
CA GLN A 153 3.56 2.52 11.63
C GLN A 153 2.51 1.88 12.56
N GLU A 154 2.47 2.34 13.79
CA GLU A 154 1.40 2.01 14.73
C GLU A 154 0.20 2.94 14.54
N MET A 155 -1.01 2.35 14.59
CA MET A 155 -2.27 3.06 14.33
C MET A 155 -3.22 3.01 15.55
N VAL A 156 -2.65 2.92 16.77
CA VAL A 156 -3.47 2.90 18.00
C VAL A 156 -4.08 4.28 18.27
N ASP A 157 -5.34 4.30 18.71
CA ASP A 157 -5.97 5.51 19.21
C ASP A 157 -5.40 5.86 20.59
N LEU A 158 -4.83 7.05 20.73
CA LEU A 158 -4.29 7.55 22.00
C LEU A 158 -5.15 8.71 22.49
N PRO A 159 -5.63 8.69 23.75
CA PRO A 159 -6.38 9.81 24.32
C PRO A 159 -5.57 11.12 24.31
N SER A 160 -4.25 11.03 24.38
CA SER A 160 -3.32 12.17 24.32
C SER A 160 -3.09 12.71 22.89
N ASP A 161 -3.50 11.99 21.87
CA ASP A 161 -3.30 12.34 20.44
C ASP A 161 -4.51 11.92 19.60
N PRO A 162 -5.70 12.48 19.86
CA PRO A 162 -6.94 12.08 19.17
C PRO A 162 -6.95 12.43 17.67
N ASN A 163 -6.09 13.36 17.26
CA ASN A 163 -5.97 13.81 15.87
C ASN A 163 -4.82 13.14 15.11
N PHE A 164 -4.11 12.18 15.73
CA PHE A 164 -2.95 11.52 15.13
C PHE A 164 -1.86 12.51 14.68
N GLU A 165 -1.60 13.56 15.47
CA GLU A 165 -0.59 14.58 15.17
C GLU A 165 0.82 14.01 15.07
N ARG A 166 1.07 12.85 15.72
CA ARG A 166 2.30 12.08 15.59
C ARG A 166 2.61 11.64 14.15
N PHE A 167 1.62 11.64 13.24
CA PHE A 167 1.83 11.41 11.80
C PHE A 167 2.11 12.71 11.04
N GLY A 168 2.03 13.88 11.72
CA GLY A 168 1.99 15.21 11.12
C GLY A 168 3.19 15.58 10.25
N SER A 169 4.39 15.16 10.63
CA SER A 169 5.63 15.46 9.91
C SER A 169 6.03 14.40 8.87
N SER A 170 5.34 13.26 8.83
CA SER A 170 5.69 12.17 7.94
C SER A 170 4.96 12.28 6.61
N GLU A 171 5.67 11.98 5.52
CA GLU A 171 5.12 11.88 4.18
C GLU A 171 5.50 10.53 3.57
N TYR A 172 4.52 9.87 2.96
CA TYR A 172 4.67 8.56 2.37
C TYR A 172 4.24 8.57 0.90
N THR A 173 4.64 7.55 0.14
CA THR A 173 4.25 7.35 -1.26
C THR A 173 3.04 6.46 -1.35
N ILE A 174 3.07 5.33 -0.65
CA ILE A 174 2.03 4.29 -0.62
C ILE A 174 1.88 3.72 0.78
N ALA A 175 0.72 3.14 1.07
CA ALA A 175 0.43 2.52 2.36
C ALA A 175 -0.19 1.13 2.20
N PHE A 176 0.23 0.20 3.07
CA PHE A 176 -0.45 -1.06 3.29
C PHE A 176 -0.89 -1.17 4.75
N ILE A 177 -2.19 -1.30 4.96
CA ILE A 177 -2.81 -1.44 6.28
C ILE A 177 -3.28 -2.87 6.45
N ASP A 178 -2.68 -3.59 7.39
CA ASP A 178 -3.08 -4.97 7.68
C ASP A 178 -4.05 -5.01 8.85
N GLU A 179 -5.14 -5.78 8.72
CA GLU A 179 -6.26 -5.86 9.68
C GLU A 179 -6.89 -4.48 9.97
N VAL A 180 -7.31 -3.77 8.92
CA VAL A 180 -7.88 -2.40 9.03
C VAL A 180 -9.11 -2.33 9.92
N SER A 181 -9.83 -3.44 10.12
CA SER A 181 -10.98 -3.53 11.03
C SER A 181 -10.66 -3.23 12.50
N GLU A 182 -9.39 -3.34 12.90
CA GLU A 182 -8.93 -3.02 14.25
C GLU A 182 -8.60 -1.52 14.45
N ILE A 183 -8.62 -0.73 13.38
CA ILE A 183 -8.14 0.66 13.32
C ILE A 183 -9.33 1.60 13.14
N SER A 184 -9.28 2.79 13.73
CA SER A 184 -10.33 3.79 13.55
C SER A 184 -10.29 4.38 12.13
N GLU A 185 -11.46 4.74 11.61
CA GLU A 185 -11.57 5.40 10.31
C GLU A 185 -10.77 6.69 10.25
N ARG A 186 -10.79 7.47 11.35
CA ARG A 186 -10.02 8.71 11.48
C ARG A 186 -8.53 8.51 11.28
N ALA A 187 -7.95 7.45 11.85
CA ALA A 187 -6.53 7.12 11.68
C ALA A 187 -6.20 6.86 10.21
N ILE A 188 -7.08 6.15 9.49
CA ILE A 188 -6.92 5.87 8.06
C ILE A 188 -6.96 7.14 7.22
N GLU A 189 -7.92 8.05 7.49
CA GLU A 189 -8.02 9.34 6.80
C GLU A 189 -6.77 10.20 6.99
N VAL A 190 -6.27 10.28 8.24
CA VAL A 190 -5.06 11.03 8.53
C VAL A 190 -3.86 10.43 7.81
N LEU A 191 -3.66 9.10 7.87
CA LEU A 191 -2.56 8.47 7.16
C LEU A 191 -2.69 8.65 5.64
N PHE A 192 -3.90 8.53 5.09
CA PHE A 192 -4.15 8.74 3.67
C PHE A 192 -3.75 10.15 3.22
N SER A 193 -4.03 11.19 4.02
CA SER A 193 -3.63 12.57 3.74
C SER A 193 -2.10 12.77 3.68
N ARG A 194 -1.32 11.82 4.20
CA ARG A 194 0.16 11.82 4.17
C ARG A 194 0.75 11.11 2.95
N LEU A 195 -0.08 10.52 2.08
CA LEU A 195 0.39 9.85 0.87
C LEU A 195 0.66 10.87 -0.26
N ARG A 196 1.73 11.65 -0.12
CA ARG A 196 2.10 12.72 -1.05
C ARG A 196 3.57 12.74 -1.46
N TRP A 197 4.46 11.96 -0.79
CA TRP A 197 5.87 11.88 -1.15
C TRP A 197 6.04 11.18 -2.50
N ARG A 198 6.48 11.92 -3.52
CA ARG A 198 6.70 11.44 -4.89
C ARG A 198 5.55 10.64 -5.51
N THR A 199 4.34 10.82 -4.97
CA THR A 199 3.17 10.03 -5.41
C THR A 199 2.79 10.33 -6.86
N ALA A 200 2.82 11.60 -7.26
CA ALA A 200 2.49 12.00 -8.64
C ALA A 200 3.48 11.44 -9.67
N GLU A 201 4.77 11.34 -9.32
CA GLU A 201 5.82 10.83 -10.19
C GLU A 201 5.77 9.30 -10.35
N THR A 202 5.37 8.58 -9.30
CA THR A 202 5.45 7.12 -9.22
C THR A 202 4.11 6.43 -9.45
N PHE A 203 3.13 6.69 -8.61
CA PHE A 203 1.81 6.03 -8.61
C PHE A 203 0.71 6.84 -9.29
N LYS A 204 1.00 8.06 -9.75
CA LYS A 204 0.08 9.01 -10.39
C LYS A 204 -1.02 9.52 -9.44
N THR A 205 -1.43 8.73 -8.47
CA THR A 205 -2.38 9.08 -7.40
C THR A 205 -2.01 8.36 -6.10
N ALA A 206 -2.49 8.88 -4.97
CA ALA A 206 -2.33 8.21 -3.68
C ALA A 206 -2.94 6.81 -3.73
N ARG A 207 -2.23 5.81 -3.18
CA ARG A 207 -2.71 4.43 -3.09
C ARG A 207 -2.50 3.85 -1.71
N MET A 208 -3.59 3.34 -1.17
CA MET A 208 -3.61 2.62 0.09
C MET A 208 -4.31 1.28 -0.11
N MET A 209 -3.57 0.20 0.09
CA MET A 209 -4.13 -1.14 0.21
C MET A 209 -4.50 -1.40 1.67
N MET A 210 -5.67 -1.97 1.88
CA MET A 210 -6.13 -2.39 3.20
C MET A 210 -6.52 -3.86 3.14
N SER A 211 -6.20 -4.62 4.19
CA SER A 211 -6.68 -5.98 4.37
C SER A 211 -7.62 -6.07 5.56
N THR A 212 -8.62 -6.93 5.49
CA THR A 212 -9.52 -7.21 6.61
C THR A 212 -10.06 -8.63 6.54
N ASN A 213 -10.40 -9.17 7.71
CA ASN A 213 -11.33 -10.30 7.82
C ASN A 213 -12.78 -9.75 7.86
N PRO A 214 -13.80 -10.58 7.57
CA PRO A 214 -15.19 -10.14 7.66
C PRO A 214 -15.49 -9.55 9.04
N CYS A 215 -16.04 -8.35 9.08
CA CYS A 215 -16.33 -7.61 10.30
C CYS A 215 -17.59 -6.77 10.15
N ILE A 216 -18.23 -6.43 11.27
CA ILE A 216 -19.38 -5.52 11.34
C ILE A 216 -18.89 -4.23 12.00
N ASN A 217 -18.34 -3.33 11.22
CA ASN A 217 -17.85 -2.02 11.67
C ASN A 217 -17.84 -1.01 10.49
N TRP A 218 -17.18 0.13 10.67
CA TRP A 218 -17.08 1.21 9.69
C TRP A 218 -16.53 0.73 8.32
N VAL A 219 -15.64 -0.28 8.29
CA VAL A 219 -15.10 -0.84 7.04
C VAL A 219 -16.22 -1.43 6.18
N ARG A 220 -17.15 -2.17 6.81
CA ARG A 220 -18.32 -2.71 6.10
C ARG A 220 -19.22 -1.61 5.58
N SER A 221 -19.50 -0.61 6.39
CA SER A 221 -20.38 0.51 5.99
C SER A 221 -19.80 1.26 4.80
N ARG A 222 -18.52 1.58 4.84
CA ARG A 222 -17.83 2.38 3.81
C ARG A 222 -17.54 1.61 2.52
N PHE A 223 -17.13 0.34 2.61
CA PHE A 223 -16.63 -0.41 1.45
C PHE A 223 -17.58 -1.45 0.90
N VAL A 224 -18.56 -1.88 1.67
CA VAL A 224 -19.50 -2.94 1.26
C VAL A 224 -20.90 -2.38 1.02
N GLN A 225 -21.35 -1.43 1.81
CA GLN A 225 -22.68 -0.81 1.70
C GLN A 225 -22.65 0.45 0.83
N ASP A 226 -21.57 1.22 0.85
CA ASP A 226 -21.38 2.37 -0.02
C ASP A 226 -20.66 1.93 -1.31
N LEU A 227 -21.43 1.71 -2.37
CA LEU A 227 -20.96 1.19 -3.67
C LEU A 227 -20.05 2.17 -4.44
N SER A 228 -19.69 3.32 -3.86
CA SER A 228 -18.81 4.32 -4.50
C SER A 228 -17.35 3.90 -4.55
N LEU A 229 -16.94 2.84 -3.82
CA LEU A 229 -15.56 2.39 -3.71
C LEU A 229 -15.37 1.00 -4.30
N ILE A 230 -14.31 0.82 -5.10
CA ILE A 230 -13.96 -0.48 -5.67
C ILE A 230 -13.42 -1.38 -4.56
N HIS A 231 -14.10 -2.48 -4.27
CA HIS A 231 -13.64 -3.51 -3.36
C HIS A 231 -13.74 -4.89 -4.00
N ILE A 232 -12.81 -5.77 -3.65
CA ILE A 232 -12.83 -7.19 -4.03
C ILE A 232 -12.89 -8.00 -2.73
N SER A 233 -13.99 -8.73 -2.53
CA SER A 233 -14.17 -9.62 -1.39
C SER A 233 -14.11 -11.08 -1.82
N GLU A 234 -13.51 -11.94 -0.98
CA GLU A 234 -13.65 -13.39 -1.15
C GLU A 234 -15.02 -13.85 -0.63
N PRO A 235 -15.73 -14.74 -1.34
CA PRO A 235 -16.91 -15.37 -0.78
C PRO A 235 -16.52 -16.14 0.48
N THR A 236 -17.22 -15.89 1.57
CA THR A 236 -17.11 -16.70 2.78
C THR A 236 -17.42 -18.15 2.43
N ARG A 237 -16.56 -19.09 2.84
CA ARG A 237 -16.84 -20.54 2.78
C ARG A 237 -17.92 -20.93 3.81
N HIS A 238 -19.09 -20.34 3.73
CA HIS A 238 -20.27 -20.74 4.50
C HIS A 238 -21.48 -20.79 3.59
N ALA A 239 -21.49 -21.78 2.70
CA ALA A 239 -22.68 -22.36 2.11
C ALA A 239 -22.30 -23.77 1.64
N GLN A 240 -22.05 -24.66 2.56
CA GLN A 240 -22.23 -26.08 2.38
C GLN A 240 -22.86 -26.61 3.65
N ILE A 241 -24.17 -26.66 3.64
CA ILE A 241 -24.98 -27.69 4.26
C ILE A 241 -25.58 -28.48 3.11
#